data_2f1334276412e4160cf94ab79cb9dfae
#
_entry.id   2f1334276412e4160cf94ab79cb9dfae
#
_cell.length_a   1.000
_cell.length_b   1.000
_cell.length_c   1.000
_cell.angle_alpha   90.00
_cell.angle_beta   90.00
_cell.angle_gamma   90.00
#
_symmetry.space_group_name_H-M   'P 1'
#
loop_
_entity.id
_entity.type
_entity.pdbx_description
1 polymer ?
#
loop_
_entity_poly.entity_id
_entity_poly.type
_entity_poly.pdbx_seq_one_letter_code
_entity_poly.pdbx_strand_id
1 'polypeptide(L)'
;MTRTQLTHIQIDNYGPWTVTPEPRREMDLQTMQSRLFADLAQYVGNREGYVFFTRFDNMVAVTNGMDLDDHAVLQESVGNRYPITMSLGIGVDDV
;
A
#
# COMPACT_ATOMS: atom_id res chain seq x y z
N MET A 1 17.71 19.64 11.60
CA MET A 1 16.61 18.73 11.99
C MET A 1 16.00 18.11 10.75
N THR A 2 15.84 16.83 10.76
CA THR A 2 15.30 16.09 9.62
C THR A 2 13.87 15.68 9.90
N ARG A 3 12.99 15.90 8.95
CA ARG A 3 11.61 15.41 9.03
C ARG A 3 11.51 14.07 8.33
N THR A 4 10.78 13.16 8.95
CA THR A 4 10.48 11.86 8.36
C THR A 4 8.97 11.75 8.20
N GLN A 5 8.53 11.56 6.98
CA GLN A 5 7.14 11.29 6.69
C GLN A 5 6.94 9.80 6.50
N LEU A 6 6.03 9.23 7.25
CA LEU A 6 5.66 7.84 7.13
C LEU A 6 4.21 7.74 6.68
N THR A 7 3.94 6.79 5.81
CA THR A 7 2.59 6.48 5.37
C THR A 7 2.28 5.05 5.76
N HIS A 8 1.23 4.88 6.55
CA HIS A 8 0.69 3.57 6.86
C HIS A 8 -0.32 3.22 5.77
N ILE A 9 -0.13 2.10 5.13
CA ILE A 9 -0.97 1.63 4.03
C ILE A 9 -1.72 0.41 4.52
N GLN A 10 -3.04 0.50 4.50
CA GLN A 10 -3.90 -0.62 4.88
C GLN A 10 -4.80 -0.98 3.72
N ILE A 11 -4.83 -2.28 3.40
CA ILE A 11 -5.76 -2.79 2.40
C ILE A 11 -7.08 -3.06 3.12
N ASP A 12 -8.12 -2.37 2.64
CA ASP A 12 -9.45 -2.51 3.22
C ASP A 12 -10.22 -3.61 2.46
N ASN A 13 -11.33 -3.67 2.34
CA ASN A 13 -12.26 -4.45 1.54
C ASN A 13 -11.71 -5.73 0.86
N TYR A 14 -11.52 -6.76 1.67
CA TYR A 14 -11.23 -8.10 1.18
C TYR A 14 -12.50 -8.93 0.91
N GLY A 15 -13.68 -8.32 0.98
CA GLY A 15 -14.95 -9.02 0.91
C GLY A 15 -15.06 -10.07 -0.19
N PRO A 16 -14.75 -9.74 -1.45
CA PRO A 16 -14.82 -10.73 -2.54
C PRO A 16 -13.90 -11.94 -2.34
N TRP A 17 -12.81 -11.75 -1.60
CA TRP A 17 -11.84 -12.81 -1.37
C TRP A 17 -12.24 -13.73 -0.23
N THR A 18 -12.99 -13.20 0.75
CA THR A 18 -13.35 -13.98 1.93
C THR A 18 -14.47 -14.99 1.66
N VAL A 19 -15.23 -14.82 0.58
CA VAL A 19 -16.31 -15.74 0.24
C VAL A 19 -15.88 -16.86 -0.69
N THR A 20 -14.65 -16.81 -1.20
CA THR A 20 -14.09 -17.87 -2.05
C THR A 20 -13.38 -18.87 -1.13
N PRO A 21 -13.84 -20.11 -1.05
CA PRO A 21 -13.17 -21.09 -0.18
C PRO A 21 -11.86 -21.57 -0.76
N GLU A 22 -11.05 -22.19 0.08
CA GLU A 22 -10.00 -22.98 -0.34
C GLU A 22 -8.62 -22.50 -0.41
N PRO A 23 -7.62 -23.33 -0.57
CA PRO A 23 -6.22 -23.00 -0.83
C PRO A 23 -6.03 -22.09 -2.04
N ARG A 24 -6.90 -22.20 -3.03
CA ARG A 24 -6.84 -21.36 -4.22
C ARG A 24 -7.02 -19.90 -3.86
N ARG A 25 -7.96 -19.58 -2.98
CA ARG A 25 -8.20 -18.22 -2.53
C ARG A 25 -6.94 -17.63 -1.87
N GLU A 26 -6.29 -18.41 -1.02
CA GLU A 26 -5.07 -17.93 -0.34
C GLU A 26 -3.95 -17.64 -1.33
N MET A 27 -3.77 -18.51 -2.30
CA MET A 27 -2.76 -18.31 -3.33
C MET A 27 -3.05 -17.07 -4.17
N ASP A 28 -4.29 -16.89 -4.59
CA ASP A 28 -4.69 -15.74 -5.40
C ASP A 28 -4.54 -14.44 -4.61
N LEU A 29 -4.87 -14.46 -3.32
CA LEU A 29 -4.73 -13.31 -2.45
C LEU A 29 -3.26 -12.93 -2.28
N GLN A 30 -2.41 -13.90 -2.02
CA GLN A 30 -0.97 -13.66 -1.88
C GLN A 30 -0.35 -13.16 -3.19
N THR A 31 -0.79 -13.69 -4.32
CA THR A 31 -0.35 -13.22 -5.63
C THR A 31 -0.74 -11.77 -5.84
N MET A 32 -1.96 -11.40 -5.52
CA MET A 32 -2.43 -10.03 -5.63
C MET A 32 -1.64 -9.10 -4.75
N GLN A 33 -1.39 -9.51 -3.49
CA GLN A 33 -0.61 -8.72 -2.55
C GLN A 33 0.82 -8.51 -3.03
N SER A 34 1.42 -9.53 -3.64
CA SER A 34 2.78 -9.43 -4.16
C SER A 34 2.86 -8.43 -5.32
N ARG A 35 1.87 -8.45 -6.20
CA ARG A 35 1.79 -7.50 -7.30
C ARG A 35 1.55 -6.08 -6.79
N LEU A 36 0.66 -5.94 -5.83
CA LEU A 36 0.38 -4.66 -5.22
C LEU A 36 1.64 -4.10 -4.56
N PHE A 37 2.36 -4.93 -3.81
CA PHE A 37 3.61 -4.50 -3.19
C PHE A 37 4.61 -4.02 -4.24
N ALA A 38 4.76 -4.76 -5.33
CA ALA A 38 5.68 -4.38 -6.40
C ALA A 38 5.30 -3.01 -7.00
N ASP A 39 4.01 -2.78 -7.23
CA ASP A 39 3.54 -1.50 -7.76
C ASP A 39 3.76 -0.36 -6.78
N LEU A 40 3.48 -0.59 -5.50
CA LEU A 40 3.71 0.40 -4.46
C LEU A 40 5.20 0.72 -4.31
N ALA A 41 6.03 -0.30 -4.32
CA ALA A 41 7.47 -0.13 -4.20
C ALA A 41 8.02 0.67 -5.37
N GLN A 42 7.52 0.44 -6.57
CA GLN A 42 7.93 1.19 -7.74
C GLN A 42 7.48 2.65 -7.66
N TYR A 43 6.23 2.88 -7.31
CA TYR A 43 5.68 4.23 -7.21
C TYR A 43 6.42 5.05 -6.15
N VAL A 44 6.54 4.50 -4.95
CA VAL A 44 7.21 5.16 -3.82
C VAL A 44 8.71 5.28 -4.08
N GLY A 45 9.31 4.23 -4.64
CA GLY A 45 10.74 4.22 -4.96
C GLY A 45 11.12 5.27 -6.00
N ASN A 46 10.26 5.52 -6.98
CA ASN A 46 10.48 6.57 -7.97
C ASN A 46 10.44 7.97 -7.35
N ARG A 47 9.91 8.07 -6.14
CA ARG A 47 9.83 9.31 -5.36
C ARG A 47 10.79 9.28 -4.16
N GLU A 48 11.84 8.48 -4.29
CA GLU A 48 12.92 8.36 -3.31
C GLU A 48 12.45 7.86 -1.94
N GLY A 49 11.43 7.02 -1.92
CA GLY A 49 10.91 6.41 -0.71
C GLY A 49 11.13 4.91 -0.67
N TYR A 50 10.62 4.30 0.38
CA TYR A 50 10.74 2.87 0.61
C TYR A 50 9.43 2.33 1.15
N VAL A 51 9.09 1.08 0.80
CA VAL A 51 7.89 0.40 1.30
C VAL A 51 8.30 -0.91 1.95
N PHE A 52 7.67 -1.22 3.08
CA PHE A 52 7.90 -2.46 3.81
C PHE A 52 6.58 -3.10 4.20
N PHE A 53 6.48 -4.41 4.07
CA PHE A 53 5.39 -5.16 4.69
C PHE A 53 5.59 -5.17 6.20
N THR A 54 4.49 -4.93 6.94
CA THR A 54 4.49 -5.13 8.38
C THR A 54 3.65 -6.35 8.74
N ARG A 55 2.53 -6.53 8.03
CA ARG A 55 1.64 -7.67 8.19
C ARG A 55 0.97 -7.94 6.87
N PHE A 56 0.14 -8.95 6.87
CA PHE A 56 -0.59 -9.44 5.73
C PHE A 56 -1.32 -8.35 4.91
N ASP A 57 -2.01 -7.45 5.59
CA ASP A 57 -2.81 -6.40 4.96
C ASP A 57 -2.29 -4.99 5.24
N ASN A 58 -1.11 -4.88 5.83
CA ASN A 58 -0.54 -3.59 6.23
C ASN A 58 0.87 -3.44 5.70
N MET A 59 1.18 -2.21 5.32
CA MET A 59 2.52 -1.82 4.89
C MET A 59 2.85 -0.47 5.49
N VAL A 60 4.14 -0.20 5.63
CA VAL A 60 4.63 1.12 6.04
C VAL A 60 5.57 1.62 4.97
N ALA A 61 5.43 2.87 4.60
CA ALA A 61 6.29 3.51 3.61
C ALA A 61 6.96 4.74 4.19
N VAL A 62 8.21 4.95 3.81
CA VAL A 62 8.89 6.22 4.02
C VAL A 62 8.60 7.07 2.78
N THR A 63 7.94 8.19 2.96
CA THR A 63 7.34 8.95 1.87
C THR A 63 7.74 10.42 1.87
N ASN A 64 8.99 10.72 2.23
CA ASN A 64 9.47 12.10 2.31
C ASN A 64 9.35 12.85 0.97
N GLY A 65 9.42 12.14 -0.14
CA GLY A 65 9.32 12.72 -1.47
C GLY A 65 7.91 12.79 -2.04
N MET A 66 6.89 12.48 -1.23
CA MET A 66 5.49 12.44 -1.69
C MET A 66 4.66 13.49 -0.98
N ASP A 67 3.87 14.25 -1.75
CA ASP A 67 2.90 15.16 -1.19
C ASP A 67 1.51 14.49 -1.11
N LEU A 68 0.51 15.25 -0.73
CA LEU A 68 -0.84 14.73 -0.59
C LEU A 68 -1.42 14.30 -1.94
N ASP A 69 -1.11 15.03 -3.00
CA ASP A 69 -1.57 14.69 -4.34
C ASP A 69 -0.96 13.37 -4.81
N ASP A 70 0.32 13.14 -4.53
CA ASP A 70 0.97 11.87 -4.85
C ASP A 70 0.29 10.70 -4.17
N HIS A 71 -0.12 10.86 -2.91
CA HIS A 71 -0.86 9.84 -2.19
C HIS A 71 -2.24 9.59 -2.82
N ALA A 72 -2.92 10.66 -3.20
CA ALA A 72 -4.25 10.55 -3.82
C ALA A 72 -4.17 9.83 -5.17
N VAL A 73 -3.17 10.15 -5.97
CA VAL A 73 -2.96 9.48 -7.26
C VAL A 73 -2.67 8.00 -7.07
N LEU A 74 -1.84 7.67 -6.08
CA LEU A 74 -1.53 6.27 -5.77
C LEU A 74 -2.78 5.50 -5.36
N GLN A 75 -3.59 6.07 -4.47
CA GLN A 75 -4.81 5.45 -3.99
C GLN A 75 -5.80 5.19 -5.14
N GLU A 76 -5.96 6.16 -6.02
CA GLU A 76 -6.84 6.02 -7.18
C GLU A 76 -6.33 4.95 -8.14
N SER A 77 -5.04 4.94 -8.42
CA SER A 77 -4.42 3.97 -9.31
C SER A 77 -4.63 2.55 -8.81
N VAL A 78 -4.44 2.32 -7.51
CA VAL A 78 -4.65 1.00 -6.92
C VAL A 78 -6.12 0.61 -6.99
N GLY A 79 -7.04 1.51 -6.68
CA GLY A 79 -8.46 1.24 -6.76
C GLY A 79 -8.93 0.89 -8.17
N ASN A 80 -8.26 1.42 -9.20
CA ASN A 80 -8.58 1.13 -10.60
C ASN A 80 -8.01 -0.21 -11.08
N ARG A 81 -6.92 -0.68 -10.46
CA ARG A 81 -6.18 -1.86 -10.93
C ARG A 81 -6.48 -3.12 -10.14
N TYR A 82 -6.96 -3.00 -8.92
CA TYR A 82 -7.16 -4.12 -8.02
C TYR A 82 -8.57 -4.08 -7.44
N PRO A 83 -9.20 -5.24 -7.18
CA PRO A 83 -10.55 -5.29 -6.60
C PRO A 83 -10.51 -5.09 -5.08
N ILE A 84 -9.83 -4.05 -4.65
CA ILE A 84 -9.67 -3.69 -3.24
C ILE A 84 -9.74 -2.19 -3.08
N THR A 85 -9.89 -1.74 -1.85
CA THR A 85 -9.68 -0.35 -1.49
C THR A 85 -8.51 -0.25 -0.52
N MET A 86 -7.94 0.92 -0.43
CA MET A 86 -6.74 1.16 0.35
C MET A 86 -6.93 2.42 1.18
N SER A 87 -6.54 2.36 2.44
CA SER A 87 -6.49 3.54 3.31
C SER A 87 -5.05 3.94 3.53
N LEU A 88 -4.80 5.24 3.51
CA LEU A 88 -3.47 5.80 3.71
C LEU A 88 -3.49 6.73 4.91
N GLY A 89 -2.68 6.44 5.92
CA GLY A 89 -2.49 7.30 7.07
C GLY A 89 -1.11 7.91 7.02
N ILE A 90 -1.04 9.24 6.94
CA ILE A 90 0.22 9.97 6.78
C ILE A 90 0.58 10.64 8.09
N GLY A 91 1.79 10.38 8.58
CA GLY A 91 2.32 11.01 9.76
C GLY A 91 3.68 11.63 9.50
N VAL A 92 3.98 12.73 10.15
CA VAL A 92 5.27 13.42 10.02
C VAL A 92 5.87 13.59 11.40
N ASP A 93 7.11 13.11 11.55
CA ASP A 93 7.87 13.28 12.78
C ASP A 93 9.15 14.07 12.50
N ASP A 94 9.51 14.90 13.45
CA ASP A 94 10.81 15.59 13.45
C ASP A 94 11.85 14.69 14.14
N VAL A 95 12.97 14.56 13.50
CA VAL A 95 14.04 13.72 14.01
C VAL A 95 15.25 14.56 14.34
#